data_9529614f1f0bd65f81d9771b90305340
#
_entry.id   9529614f1f0bd65f81d9771b90305340
#
_cell.length_a   1.000
_cell.length_b   1.000
_cell.length_c   1.000
_cell.angle_alpha   90.00
_cell.angle_beta   90.00
_cell.angle_gamma   90.00
#
_symmetry.space_group_name_H-M   'P 1'
#
loop_
_entity.id
_entity.type
_entity.pdbx_description
1 polymer ?
#
loop_
_entity_poly.entity_id
_entity_poly.type
_entity_poly.pdbx_seq_one_letter_code
_entity_poly.pdbx_strand_id
1 'polypeptide(L)'
;MKREKLKAILRPYWRFFKETIRTIKIFLIKFIRILPVSSDIFGSPQGIYQSTAQWVDNQQAQESPIKTNYLEIYPSQLLRRTKPGTLDKRIHWKFQIEYDRKIPASFVTVVPQGRLWVNKGNIVNHSAVITEDDRILADLSQDFTRTPSNHSIFTHFKLPPVHSIEGIAVVLTAAKANIYFHWMTDLLPRLELLRLSGLDFESVDKFIINSSNSPFQKETLTALVIPQNKLIESSTYPHIKAEKLLVPSLPSLPGNPPSWVCEFLKREFLPMRVQASASQSSVQELEEDNPTYCKNTNKLLMSDRIEALEATQASVNLERVERIYISRANASYRRTLNEGEITGVLKELGFKVVRLDLMTVAEQALLFNCAEVVVAPHGAGLTNIVFCQPGTKVIELFSPQYVNVCYWSLANQVGLDYYYILGEGRKPPEGVDLHLVGEDILINLDELSNTLKLAGVC
;
A
#
# COMPACT_ATOMS: atom_id res chain seq x y z
N MET A 1 -10.36 10.49 32.99
CA MET A 1 -9.03 10.09 33.51
C MET A 1 -8.99 8.71 34.18
N LYS A 2 -9.85 8.33 35.14
CA LYS A 2 -9.84 6.99 35.79
C LYS A 2 -10.17 5.82 34.82
N ARG A 3 -11.07 5.99 33.87
CA ARG A 3 -11.53 4.95 32.93
C ARG A 3 -10.45 4.53 31.92
N GLU A 4 -9.64 5.46 31.42
CA GLU A 4 -8.55 5.19 30.48
C GLU A 4 -7.34 4.53 31.16
N LYS A 5 -7.03 4.92 32.42
CA LYS A 5 -6.01 4.23 33.23
C LYS A 5 -6.39 2.78 33.49
N LEU A 6 -7.67 2.50 33.78
CA LEU A 6 -8.18 1.15 34.00
C LEU A 6 -8.11 0.31 32.72
N LYS A 7 -8.45 0.89 31.57
CA LYS A 7 -8.32 0.22 30.26
C LYS A 7 -6.86 -0.12 29.94
N ALA A 8 -5.94 0.77 30.25
CA ALA A 8 -4.50 0.53 30.03
C ALA A 8 -3.96 -0.62 30.89
N ILE A 9 -4.38 -0.71 32.16
CA ILE A 9 -4.01 -1.79 33.10
C ILE A 9 -4.64 -3.13 32.66
N LEU A 10 -5.87 -3.12 32.17
CA LEU A 10 -6.58 -4.34 31.76
C LEU A 10 -6.20 -4.84 30.34
N ARG A 11 -5.61 -4.00 29.49
CA ARG A 11 -5.17 -4.38 28.13
C ARG A 11 -4.30 -5.64 28.07
N PRO A 12 -3.23 -5.81 28.88
CA PRO A 12 -2.40 -7.01 28.83
C PRO A 12 -3.18 -8.28 29.20
N TYR A 13 -4.01 -8.20 30.24
CA TYR A 13 -4.84 -9.33 30.68
C TYR A 13 -5.91 -9.69 29.65
N TRP A 14 -6.53 -8.68 29.02
CA TRP A 14 -7.50 -8.88 27.95
C TRP A 14 -6.85 -9.47 26.69
N ARG A 15 -5.61 -9.07 26.40
CA ARG A 15 -4.82 -9.63 25.29
C ARG A 15 -4.47 -11.09 25.57
N PHE A 16 -3.97 -11.40 26.76
CA PHE A 16 -3.68 -12.76 27.17
C PHE A 16 -4.94 -13.65 27.13
N PHE A 17 -6.05 -13.20 27.67
CA PHE A 17 -7.33 -13.92 27.65
C PHE A 17 -7.82 -14.21 26.22
N LYS A 18 -7.73 -13.22 25.33
CA LYS A 18 -8.06 -13.40 23.91
C LYS A 18 -7.15 -14.43 23.23
N GLU A 19 -5.86 -14.38 23.50
CA GLU A 19 -4.89 -15.36 22.93
C GLU A 19 -5.12 -16.76 23.46
N THR A 20 -5.45 -16.92 24.77
CA THR A 20 -5.79 -18.22 25.37
C THR A 20 -7.05 -18.82 24.73
N ILE A 21 -8.13 -18.04 24.64
CA ILE A 21 -9.37 -18.49 23.95
C ILE A 21 -9.08 -18.90 22.52
N ARG A 22 -8.26 -18.13 21.82
CA ARG A 22 -7.87 -18.42 20.45
C ARG A 22 -7.12 -19.74 20.35
N THR A 23 -6.13 -19.97 21.23
CA THR A 23 -5.34 -21.20 21.26
C THR A 23 -6.25 -22.42 21.51
N ILE A 24 -7.16 -22.30 22.47
CA ILE A 24 -8.16 -23.35 22.75
C ILE A 24 -9.04 -23.60 21.52
N LYS A 25 -9.49 -22.54 20.85
CA LYS A 25 -10.31 -22.65 19.64
C LYS A 25 -9.55 -23.35 18.50
N ILE A 26 -8.28 -22.99 18.25
CA ILE A 26 -7.43 -23.64 17.26
C ILE A 26 -7.23 -25.12 17.61
N PHE A 27 -6.98 -25.42 18.89
CA PHE A 27 -6.82 -26.80 19.36
C PHE A 27 -8.11 -27.61 19.13
N LEU A 28 -9.29 -27.07 19.48
CA LEU A 28 -10.57 -27.72 19.23
C LEU A 28 -10.81 -27.94 17.73
N ILE A 29 -10.50 -26.98 16.87
CA ILE A 29 -10.62 -27.15 15.40
C ILE A 29 -9.71 -28.29 14.93
N LYS A 30 -8.46 -28.35 15.39
CA LYS A 30 -7.52 -29.44 15.05
C LYS A 30 -8.01 -30.80 15.57
N PHE A 31 -8.56 -30.84 16.77
CA PHE A 31 -9.08 -32.07 17.36
C PHE A 31 -10.30 -32.60 16.60
N ILE A 32 -11.23 -31.72 16.26
CA ILE A 32 -12.45 -32.10 15.50
C ILE A 32 -12.10 -32.61 14.10
N ARG A 33 -11.00 -32.13 13.49
CA ARG A 33 -10.50 -32.61 12.18
C ARG A 33 -10.01 -34.06 12.20
N ILE A 34 -9.65 -34.58 13.37
CA ILE A 34 -9.25 -36.01 13.54
C ILE A 34 -10.49 -36.92 13.54
N LEU A 35 -11.68 -36.34 13.81
CA LEU A 35 -12.94 -37.10 13.78
C LEU A 35 -13.40 -37.25 12.31
N PRO A 36 -14.02 -38.37 11.93
CA PRO A 36 -14.56 -38.61 10.60
C PRO A 36 -15.82 -37.76 10.35
N VAL A 37 -15.66 -36.45 10.41
CA VAL A 37 -16.73 -35.47 10.16
C VAL A 37 -16.53 -34.91 8.74
N SER A 38 -17.60 -34.80 7.98
CA SER A 38 -17.60 -34.31 6.60
C SER A 38 -16.82 -32.97 6.48
N SER A 39 -15.94 -32.88 5.47
CA SER A 39 -15.15 -31.70 5.14
C SER A 39 -16.01 -30.45 4.88
N ASP A 40 -17.29 -30.61 4.58
CA ASP A 40 -18.24 -29.52 4.35
C ASP A 40 -18.59 -28.73 5.63
N ILE A 41 -18.30 -29.30 6.81
CA ILE A 41 -18.59 -28.66 8.12
C ILE A 41 -17.40 -27.80 8.56
N PHE A 42 -16.18 -28.15 8.23
CA PHE A 42 -14.95 -27.46 8.64
C PHE A 42 -14.20 -26.85 7.46
N GLY A 43 -14.44 -25.58 7.22
CA GLY A 43 -13.97 -24.86 6.04
C GLY A 43 -12.63 -24.13 6.16
N SER A 44 -11.90 -24.21 7.28
CA SER A 44 -10.57 -23.57 7.35
C SER A 44 -9.50 -24.46 6.69
N PRO A 45 -8.46 -23.87 6.04
CA PRO A 45 -7.41 -24.62 5.37
C PRO A 45 -6.69 -25.61 6.30
N GLN A 46 -6.17 -26.71 5.71
CA GLN A 46 -5.54 -27.80 6.47
C GLN A 46 -4.08 -27.50 6.84
N GLY A 47 -3.42 -26.58 6.12
CA GLY A 47 -2.02 -26.30 6.36
C GLY A 47 -1.51 -25.05 5.67
N ILE A 48 -0.18 -24.95 5.60
CA ILE A 48 0.55 -23.79 5.10
C ILE A 48 1.72 -24.25 4.26
N TYR A 49 1.90 -23.61 3.12
CA TYR A 49 3.18 -23.52 2.42
C TYR A 49 3.87 -22.22 2.84
N GLN A 50 5.12 -22.31 3.25
CA GLN A 50 5.87 -21.14 3.75
C GLN A 50 6.17 -20.13 2.65
N SER A 51 6.30 -20.59 1.40
CA SER A 51 6.42 -19.75 0.22
C SER A 51 5.76 -20.40 -1.00
N THR A 52 5.40 -19.54 -1.94
CA THR A 52 4.86 -19.96 -3.23
C THR A 52 5.88 -20.77 -4.03
N ALA A 53 7.17 -20.35 -4.00
CA ALA A 53 8.23 -21.10 -4.65
C ALA A 53 8.31 -22.56 -4.12
N GLN A 54 8.33 -22.75 -2.79
CA GLN A 54 8.30 -24.07 -2.19
C GLN A 54 7.08 -24.92 -2.64
N TRP A 55 5.92 -24.29 -2.75
CA TRP A 55 4.73 -24.97 -3.22
C TRP A 55 4.88 -25.44 -4.68
N VAL A 56 5.40 -24.57 -5.55
CA VAL A 56 5.63 -24.92 -6.97
C VAL A 56 6.65 -26.05 -7.12
N ASP A 57 7.78 -25.97 -6.38
CA ASP A 57 8.79 -27.04 -6.38
C ASP A 57 8.20 -28.40 -5.94
N ASN A 58 7.36 -28.39 -4.90
CA ASN A 58 6.69 -29.59 -4.44
C ASN A 58 5.71 -30.18 -5.49
N GLN A 59 5.00 -29.34 -6.24
CA GLN A 59 4.10 -29.79 -7.31
C GLN A 59 4.87 -30.39 -8.48
N GLN A 60 6.01 -29.79 -8.86
CA GLN A 60 6.87 -30.31 -9.93
C GLN A 60 7.50 -31.66 -9.54
N ALA A 61 7.96 -31.77 -8.30
CA ALA A 61 8.57 -33.01 -7.78
C ALA A 61 7.58 -34.19 -7.71
N GLN A 62 6.26 -33.91 -7.63
CA GLN A 62 5.20 -34.91 -7.59
C GLN A 62 4.63 -35.24 -8.98
N GLU A 63 5.22 -34.75 -10.08
CA GLU A 63 4.70 -34.86 -11.43
C GLU A 63 3.20 -34.52 -11.53
N SER A 64 2.79 -33.51 -10.77
CA SER A 64 1.39 -33.10 -10.71
C SER A 64 0.89 -32.70 -12.10
N PRO A 65 -0.32 -33.16 -12.53
CA PRO A 65 -0.92 -32.70 -13.77
C PRO A 65 -1.30 -31.22 -13.73
N ILE A 66 -1.22 -30.61 -12.58
CA ILE A 66 -1.56 -29.19 -12.34
C ILE A 66 -0.39 -28.33 -12.80
N LYS A 67 -0.58 -27.54 -13.86
CA LYS A 67 0.41 -26.56 -14.32
C LYS A 67 0.43 -25.36 -13.39
N THR A 68 1.36 -25.35 -12.45
CA THR A 68 1.68 -24.21 -11.60
C THR A 68 2.79 -23.41 -12.25
N ASN A 69 2.66 -22.09 -12.24
CA ASN A 69 3.70 -21.18 -12.73
C ASN A 69 4.11 -20.25 -11.61
N TYR A 70 5.40 -20.04 -11.45
CA TYR A 70 6.00 -18.99 -10.63
C TYR A 70 6.93 -18.20 -11.52
N LEU A 71 6.66 -16.92 -11.69
CA LEU A 71 7.48 -16.01 -12.49
C LEU A 71 7.95 -14.86 -11.61
N GLU A 72 9.23 -14.85 -11.26
CA GLU A 72 9.86 -13.71 -10.61
C GLU A 72 9.99 -12.55 -11.60
N ILE A 73 9.49 -11.38 -11.22
CA ILE A 73 9.52 -10.15 -12.04
C ILE A 73 10.64 -9.22 -11.54
N TYR A 74 10.67 -8.98 -10.23
CA TYR A 74 11.71 -8.19 -9.61
C TYR A 74 12.38 -9.00 -8.51
N PRO A 75 13.72 -9.09 -8.50
CA PRO A 75 14.44 -9.83 -7.46
C PRO A 75 14.35 -9.14 -6.10
N SER A 76 14.63 -9.91 -5.06
CA SER A 76 14.74 -9.34 -3.72
C SER A 76 15.88 -8.32 -3.67
N GLN A 77 15.68 -7.21 -2.98
CA GLN A 77 16.66 -6.13 -2.90
C GLN A 77 16.79 -5.57 -1.47
N LEU A 78 17.95 -4.96 -1.20
CA LEU A 78 18.19 -4.24 0.05
C LEU A 78 18.00 -2.74 -0.21
N LEU A 79 16.95 -2.16 0.38
CA LEU A 79 16.77 -0.72 0.39
C LEU A 79 17.66 -0.10 1.46
N ARG A 80 18.52 0.84 1.04
CA ARG A 80 19.29 1.69 1.92
C ARG A 80 18.74 3.11 1.87
N ARG A 81 18.53 3.71 3.03
CA ARG A 81 17.88 5.01 3.15
C ARG A 81 18.80 6.06 3.72
N THR A 82 18.56 7.31 3.33
CA THR A 82 19.26 8.48 3.87
C THR A 82 18.67 8.91 5.20
N LYS A 83 19.48 9.55 6.03
CA LYS A 83 19.05 10.08 7.31
C LYS A 83 18.02 11.21 7.10
N PRO A 84 16.85 11.17 7.79
CA PRO A 84 15.91 12.29 7.75
C PRO A 84 16.50 13.54 8.44
N GLY A 85 16.17 14.72 7.93
CA GLY A 85 16.51 15.98 8.58
C GLY A 85 15.62 16.20 9.82
N THR A 86 16.22 16.68 10.92
CA THR A 86 15.51 17.04 12.14
C THR A 86 16.39 17.95 13.01
N LEU A 87 15.77 18.77 13.83
CA LEU A 87 16.46 19.59 14.87
C LEU A 87 16.81 18.75 16.10
N ASP A 88 16.20 17.59 16.27
CA ASP A 88 16.51 16.68 17.37
C ASP A 88 17.97 16.20 17.29
N LYS A 89 18.67 16.13 18.45
CA LYS A 89 20.05 15.61 18.52
C LYS A 89 20.19 14.17 18.01
N ARG A 90 19.12 13.40 18.14
CA ARG A 90 19.03 12.01 17.66
C ARG A 90 17.74 11.85 16.86
N ILE A 91 17.84 11.16 15.74
CA ILE A 91 16.65 10.78 14.98
C ILE A 91 15.80 9.78 15.77
N HIS A 92 14.50 9.83 15.59
CA HIS A 92 13.57 8.92 16.23
C HIS A 92 13.91 7.47 15.90
N TRP A 93 13.83 6.56 16.88
CA TRP A 93 14.26 5.15 16.79
C TRP A 93 13.60 4.38 15.63
N LYS A 94 12.37 4.70 15.24
CA LYS A 94 11.68 4.07 14.11
C LYS A 94 12.37 4.32 12.77
N PHE A 95 13.00 5.45 12.57
CA PHE A 95 13.83 5.69 11.39
C PHE A 95 15.10 4.84 11.44
N GLN A 96 15.71 4.70 12.62
CA GLN A 96 16.96 3.95 12.78
C GLN A 96 16.80 2.47 12.41
N ILE A 97 15.69 1.82 12.85
CA ILE A 97 15.46 0.38 12.58
C ILE A 97 15.05 0.08 11.13
N GLU A 98 14.73 1.12 10.35
CA GLU A 98 14.30 0.99 8.96
C GLU A 98 15.33 1.55 7.96
N TYR A 99 16.58 1.85 8.40
CA TYR A 99 17.64 2.31 7.48
C TYR A 99 17.92 1.33 6.37
N ASP A 100 18.14 0.08 6.74
CA ASP A 100 18.38 -1.02 5.82
C ASP A 100 17.19 -1.97 5.89
N ARG A 101 16.47 -2.11 4.78
CA ARG A 101 15.30 -2.98 4.71
C ARG A 101 15.39 -3.92 3.52
N LYS A 102 15.45 -5.22 3.79
CA LYS A 102 15.32 -6.22 2.73
C LYS A 102 13.88 -6.28 2.28
N ILE A 103 13.66 -6.11 0.97
CA ILE A 103 12.37 -6.31 0.31
C ILE A 103 12.39 -7.68 -0.37
N PRO A 104 11.31 -8.48 -0.24
CA PRO A 104 11.19 -9.75 -0.93
C PRO A 104 11.12 -9.55 -2.45
N ALA A 105 11.37 -10.60 -3.21
CA ALA A 105 11.12 -10.63 -4.64
C ALA A 105 9.62 -10.38 -4.92
N SER A 106 9.35 -9.72 -6.06
CA SER A 106 7.99 -9.57 -6.58
C SER A 106 7.78 -10.51 -7.75
N PHE A 107 6.68 -11.25 -7.72
CA PHE A 107 6.40 -12.33 -8.66
C PHE A 107 4.93 -12.43 -9.01
N VAL A 108 4.62 -13.22 -10.03
CA VAL A 108 3.28 -13.64 -10.40
C VAL A 108 3.20 -15.16 -10.35
N THR A 109 2.12 -15.69 -9.82
CA THR A 109 1.87 -17.13 -9.81
C THR A 109 0.46 -17.46 -10.28
N VAL A 110 0.30 -18.66 -10.85
CA VAL A 110 -0.99 -19.24 -11.18
C VAL A 110 -1.29 -20.33 -10.17
N VAL A 111 -2.42 -20.21 -9.49
CA VAL A 111 -2.95 -21.23 -8.57
C VAL A 111 -4.16 -21.90 -9.21
N PRO A 112 -4.00 -23.08 -9.82
CA PRO A 112 -5.12 -23.83 -10.42
C PRO A 112 -6.13 -24.19 -9.34
N GLN A 113 -7.42 -24.09 -9.65
CA GLN A 113 -8.52 -24.31 -8.70
C GLN A 113 -8.35 -23.54 -7.39
N GLY A 114 -7.58 -22.43 -7.44
CA GLY A 114 -7.22 -21.62 -6.30
C GLY A 114 -8.40 -20.89 -5.69
N ARG A 115 -8.31 -20.63 -4.38
CA ARG A 115 -9.32 -19.87 -3.65
C ARG A 115 -8.70 -18.64 -3.00
N LEU A 116 -9.45 -17.56 -3.00
CA LEU A 116 -9.17 -16.35 -2.24
C LEU A 116 -10.22 -16.20 -1.13
N TRP A 117 -9.78 -16.11 0.10
CA TRP A 117 -10.61 -15.71 1.21
C TRP A 117 -10.20 -14.33 1.71
N VAL A 118 -11.18 -13.45 1.95
CA VAL A 118 -10.97 -12.11 2.50
C VAL A 118 -11.89 -11.93 3.70
N ASN A 119 -11.30 -11.59 4.86
CA ASN A 119 -12.07 -11.28 6.05
C ASN A 119 -12.77 -9.92 5.90
N LYS A 120 -14.06 -9.86 6.24
CA LYS A 120 -14.82 -8.59 6.35
C LYS A 120 -14.43 -7.85 7.63
N GLY A 121 -13.24 -7.26 7.68
CA GLY A 121 -12.84 -6.38 8.79
C GLY A 121 -13.22 -4.92 8.50
N ASN A 122 -13.52 -4.15 9.55
CA ASN A 122 -13.93 -2.74 9.38
C ASN A 122 -12.79 -1.85 8.86
N ILE A 123 -11.53 -2.17 9.15
CA ILE A 123 -10.37 -1.32 8.81
C ILE A 123 -9.27 -2.12 8.12
N VAL A 124 -9.00 -3.34 8.59
CA VAL A 124 -7.94 -4.21 8.06
C VAL A 124 -8.59 -5.48 7.54
N ASN A 125 -8.44 -5.71 6.25
CA ASN A 125 -8.87 -6.95 5.62
C ASN A 125 -7.71 -7.94 5.69
N HIS A 126 -7.90 -9.08 6.35
CA HIS A 126 -7.00 -10.21 6.23
C HIS A 126 -7.40 -11.00 5.00
N SER A 127 -6.43 -11.55 4.29
CA SER A 127 -6.71 -12.39 3.12
C SER A 127 -5.83 -13.62 3.09
N ALA A 128 -6.33 -14.70 2.54
CA ALA A 128 -5.58 -15.93 2.33
C ALA A 128 -5.77 -16.43 0.90
N VAL A 129 -4.66 -16.74 0.24
CA VAL A 129 -4.64 -17.49 -1.02
C VAL A 129 -4.51 -18.95 -0.67
N ILE A 130 -5.45 -19.77 -1.14
CA ILE A 130 -5.60 -21.18 -0.76
C ILE A 130 -5.44 -22.03 -2.02
N THR A 131 -4.57 -23.01 -1.95
CA THR A 131 -4.30 -23.98 -3.00
C THR A 131 -5.41 -25.05 -3.11
N GLU A 132 -5.42 -25.84 -4.18
CA GLU A 132 -6.40 -26.91 -4.37
C GLU A 132 -6.33 -27.96 -3.26
N ASP A 133 -5.13 -28.26 -2.75
CA ASP A 133 -4.91 -29.19 -1.63
C ASP A 133 -5.18 -28.56 -0.25
N ASP A 134 -5.95 -27.46 -0.23
CA ASP A 134 -6.48 -26.80 0.97
C ASP A 134 -5.41 -26.26 1.93
N ARG A 135 -4.34 -25.65 1.39
CA ARG A 135 -3.28 -25.00 2.16
C ARG A 135 -3.15 -23.53 1.79
N ILE A 136 -2.77 -22.69 2.72
CA ILE A 136 -2.49 -21.28 2.40
C ILE A 136 -1.06 -21.10 1.88
N LEU A 137 -0.89 -20.17 0.94
CA LEU A 137 0.41 -19.66 0.52
C LEU A 137 0.77 -18.47 1.44
N ALA A 138 1.76 -18.64 2.31
CA ALA A 138 2.05 -17.69 3.37
C ALA A 138 2.52 -16.32 2.87
N ASP A 139 3.32 -16.30 1.81
CA ASP A 139 3.86 -15.08 1.17
C ASP A 139 2.84 -14.32 0.34
N LEU A 140 1.70 -14.93 -0.01
CA LEU A 140 0.57 -14.31 -0.70
C LEU A 140 -0.61 -14.00 0.22
N SER A 141 -0.56 -14.49 1.48
CA SER A 141 -1.63 -14.33 2.45
C SER A 141 -1.31 -13.20 3.44
N GLN A 142 -2.29 -12.35 3.71
CA GLN A 142 -2.07 -11.10 4.45
C GLN A 142 -2.76 -11.15 5.82
N ASP A 143 -1.98 -11.33 6.88
CA ASP A 143 -2.37 -11.09 8.26
C ASP A 143 -1.17 -10.46 9.01
N PHE A 144 -0.99 -9.15 8.84
CA PHE A 144 0.19 -8.42 9.35
C PHE A 144 0.32 -8.38 10.87
N THR A 145 -0.68 -8.84 11.59
CA THR A 145 -0.64 -8.86 13.06
C THR A 145 -0.18 -10.20 13.61
N ARG A 146 0.10 -11.18 12.73
CA ARG A 146 0.30 -12.58 13.10
C ARG A 146 1.36 -13.25 12.24
N THR A 147 1.97 -14.29 12.80
CA THR A 147 2.79 -15.21 12.00
C THR A 147 1.92 -16.04 11.05
N PRO A 148 2.44 -16.52 9.92
CA PRO A 148 1.66 -17.35 8.99
C PRO A 148 0.96 -18.54 9.65
N SER A 149 1.62 -19.23 10.59
CA SER A 149 1.07 -20.34 11.36
C SER A 149 -0.11 -19.95 12.25
N ASN A 150 -0.23 -18.67 12.54
CA ASN A 150 -1.28 -18.10 13.37
C ASN A 150 -2.27 -17.24 12.57
N HIS A 151 -2.28 -17.36 11.25
CA HIS A 151 -3.19 -16.61 10.39
C HIS A 151 -4.64 -16.72 10.87
N SER A 152 -5.39 -15.61 10.80
CA SER A 152 -6.77 -15.55 11.34
C SER A 152 -7.73 -16.54 10.68
N ILE A 153 -7.47 -16.95 9.44
CA ILE A 153 -8.29 -17.93 8.73
C ILE A 153 -8.45 -19.24 9.52
N PHE A 154 -7.40 -19.66 10.24
CA PHE A 154 -7.41 -20.89 11.05
C PHE A 154 -8.29 -20.80 12.28
N THR A 155 -8.79 -19.60 12.63
CA THR A 155 -9.74 -19.42 13.74
C THR A 155 -11.20 -19.56 13.31
N HIS A 156 -11.46 -19.78 12.02
CA HIS A 156 -12.81 -19.94 11.48
C HIS A 156 -13.21 -21.43 11.42
N PHE A 157 -14.29 -21.79 12.06
CA PHE A 157 -14.86 -23.14 11.96
C PHE A 157 -15.42 -23.41 10.57
N LYS A 158 -15.99 -22.39 9.93
CA LYS A 158 -16.53 -22.46 8.58
C LYS A 158 -16.19 -21.16 7.85
N LEU A 159 -15.73 -21.27 6.64
CA LEU A 159 -15.57 -20.13 5.74
C LEU A 159 -16.92 -19.77 5.08
N PRO A 160 -17.10 -18.54 4.59
CA PRO A 160 -18.25 -18.17 3.79
C PRO A 160 -18.44 -19.11 2.59
N PRO A 161 -19.66 -19.23 2.05
CA PRO A 161 -19.89 -19.99 0.82
C PRO A 161 -18.96 -19.53 -0.31
N VAL A 162 -18.48 -20.48 -1.10
CA VAL A 162 -17.60 -20.21 -2.23
C VAL A 162 -18.40 -19.63 -3.40
N HIS A 163 -17.92 -18.52 -3.94
CA HIS A 163 -18.35 -18.00 -5.24
C HIS A 163 -17.38 -18.47 -6.31
N SER A 164 -17.84 -19.32 -7.23
CA SER A 164 -17.00 -19.88 -8.28
C SER A 164 -16.99 -18.98 -9.50
N ILE A 165 -15.80 -18.80 -10.09
CA ILE A 165 -15.54 -18.09 -11.34
C ILE A 165 -14.99 -19.12 -12.32
N GLU A 166 -15.62 -19.26 -13.47
CA GLU A 166 -15.08 -20.00 -14.61
C GLU A 166 -13.94 -19.18 -15.24
N GLY A 167 -12.88 -19.88 -15.68
CA GLY A 167 -11.75 -19.26 -16.34
C GLY A 167 -10.75 -18.58 -15.40
N ILE A 168 -10.29 -17.36 -15.76
CA ILE A 168 -9.16 -16.67 -15.15
C ILE A 168 -9.62 -15.53 -14.24
N ALA A 169 -9.26 -15.61 -12.96
CA ALA A 169 -9.46 -14.50 -12.04
C ALA A 169 -8.14 -13.98 -11.48
N VAL A 170 -7.97 -12.65 -11.46
CA VAL A 170 -6.78 -11.97 -10.96
C VAL A 170 -7.03 -11.41 -9.56
N VAL A 171 -6.13 -11.65 -8.62
CA VAL A 171 -6.21 -11.14 -7.25
C VAL A 171 -5.53 -9.78 -7.14
N LEU A 172 -6.30 -8.73 -6.92
CA LEU A 172 -5.83 -7.36 -6.64
C LEU A 172 -6.24 -6.88 -5.24
N THR A 173 -6.54 -7.79 -4.30
CA THR A 173 -6.90 -7.40 -2.95
C THR A 173 -5.66 -7.06 -2.12
N ALA A 174 -5.77 -6.03 -1.27
CA ALA A 174 -4.73 -5.66 -0.31
C ALA A 174 -5.36 -5.31 1.05
N ALA A 175 -4.62 -5.57 2.13
CA ALA A 175 -5.05 -5.12 3.45
C ALA A 175 -5.13 -3.59 3.47
N LYS A 176 -6.20 -3.03 4.03
CA LYS A 176 -6.45 -1.58 4.08
C LYS A 176 -6.56 -0.89 2.70
N ALA A 177 -6.96 -1.58 1.64
CA ALA A 177 -7.14 -1.01 0.30
C ALA A 177 -8.19 0.13 0.22
N ASN A 178 -8.95 0.36 1.28
CA ASN A 178 -9.80 1.53 1.45
C ASN A 178 -9.03 2.80 1.87
N ILE A 179 -7.73 2.69 2.16
CA ILE A 179 -6.84 3.82 2.49
C ILE A 179 -6.00 4.13 1.25
N TYR A 180 -5.98 5.40 0.83
CA TYR A 180 -5.31 5.86 -0.39
C TYR A 180 -3.86 5.38 -0.51
N PHE A 181 -3.06 5.41 0.58
CA PHE A 181 -1.68 4.91 0.58
C PHE A 181 -1.61 3.45 0.12
N HIS A 182 -2.37 2.55 0.78
CA HIS A 182 -2.32 1.11 0.47
C HIS A 182 -2.93 0.78 -0.91
N TRP A 183 -3.92 1.56 -1.35
CA TRP A 183 -4.45 1.45 -2.69
C TRP A 183 -3.38 1.75 -3.74
N MET A 184 -2.70 2.89 -3.60
CA MET A 184 -1.68 3.35 -4.55
C MET A 184 -0.41 2.51 -4.50
N THR A 185 0.08 2.12 -3.31
CA THR A 185 1.40 1.48 -3.17
C THR A 185 1.37 -0.03 -3.08
N ASP A 186 0.27 -0.63 -2.61
CA ASP A 186 0.21 -2.08 -2.37
C ASP A 186 -0.72 -2.80 -3.36
N LEU A 187 -1.77 -2.12 -3.88
CA LEU A 187 -2.74 -2.75 -4.77
C LEU A 187 -2.46 -2.45 -6.25
N LEU A 188 -2.48 -1.17 -6.65
CA LEU A 188 -2.38 -0.81 -8.08
C LEU A 188 -1.09 -1.28 -8.75
N PRO A 189 0.10 -1.22 -8.11
CA PRO A 189 1.34 -1.65 -8.76
C PRO A 189 1.39 -3.14 -9.10
N ARG A 190 0.50 -3.94 -8.52
CA ARG A 190 0.38 -5.37 -8.89
C ARG A 190 -0.07 -5.57 -10.33
N LEU A 191 -0.73 -4.56 -10.93
CA LEU A 191 -1.03 -4.57 -12.37
C LEU A 191 0.24 -4.52 -13.23
N GLU A 192 1.29 -3.86 -12.76
CA GLU A 192 2.59 -3.87 -13.45
C GLU A 192 3.20 -5.27 -13.49
N LEU A 193 3.16 -5.98 -12.37
CA LEU A 193 3.64 -7.36 -12.32
C LEU A 193 2.91 -8.24 -13.33
N LEU A 194 1.60 -8.05 -13.48
CA LEU A 194 0.79 -8.78 -14.46
C LEU A 194 1.16 -8.40 -15.91
N ARG A 195 1.39 -7.12 -16.20
CA ARG A 195 1.84 -6.68 -17.53
C ARG A 195 3.20 -7.29 -17.89
N LEU A 196 4.15 -7.23 -16.95
CA LEU A 196 5.49 -7.77 -17.14
C LEU A 196 5.51 -9.30 -17.21
N SER A 197 4.49 -9.98 -16.66
CA SER A 197 4.35 -11.43 -16.82
C SER A 197 3.88 -11.86 -18.22
N GLY A 198 3.57 -10.92 -19.09
CA GLY A 198 3.03 -11.20 -20.43
C GLY A 198 1.55 -11.59 -20.43
N LEU A 199 0.82 -11.32 -19.35
CA LEU A 199 -0.61 -11.59 -19.29
C LEU A 199 -1.38 -10.69 -20.26
N ASP A 200 -2.16 -11.29 -21.13
CA ASP A 200 -3.17 -10.58 -21.90
C ASP A 200 -4.39 -10.28 -21.02
N PHE A 201 -4.63 -8.99 -20.75
CA PHE A 201 -5.74 -8.52 -19.90
C PHE A 201 -7.12 -8.81 -20.51
N GLU A 202 -7.22 -8.97 -21.83
CA GLU A 202 -8.46 -9.36 -22.48
C GLU A 202 -8.85 -10.82 -22.11
N SER A 203 -7.86 -11.67 -21.88
CA SER A 203 -8.09 -13.06 -21.46
C SER A 203 -8.55 -13.21 -20.00
N VAL A 204 -8.50 -12.15 -19.20
CA VAL A 204 -8.95 -12.15 -17.81
C VAL A 204 -10.47 -12.05 -17.74
N ASP A 205 -11.10 -12.99 -17.05
CA ASP A 205 -12.56 -12.97 -16.85
C ASP A 205 -12.97 -12.04 -15.72
N LYS A 206 -12.24 -12.06 -14.59
CA LYS A 206 -12.52 -11.20 -13.42
C LYS A 206 -11.26 -10.67 -12.73
N PHE A 207 -11.33 -9.40 -12.30
CA PHE A 207 -10.37 -8.77 -11.40
C PHE A 207 -10.99 -8.67 -10.01
N ILE A 208 -10.40 -9.33 -9.03
CA ILE A 208 -10.90 -9.36 -7.65
C ILE A 208 -10.26 -8.23 -6.86
N ILE A 209 -11.06 -7.25 -6.46
CA ILE A 209 -10.63 -6.10 -5.63
C ILE A 209 -11.34 -6.15 -4.26
N ASN A 210 -10.90 -5.31 -3.31
CA ASN A 210 -11.60 -5.20 -2.03
C ASN A 210 -12.98 -4.55 -2.18
N SER A 211 -12.99 -3.33 -2.73
CA SER A 211 -14.17 -2.53 -3.07
C SER A 211 -13.76 -1.37 -3.98
N SER A 212 -14.73 -0.71 -4.61
CA SER A 212 -14.54 0.47 -5.44
C SER A 212 -15.38 1.67 -5.00
N ASN A 213 -15.65 1.80 -3.70
CA ASN A 213 -16.59 2.78 -3.16
C ASN A 213 -16.04 4.22 -3.12
N SER A 214 -14.72 4.39 -3.03
CA SER A 214 -14.09 5.71 -2.94
C SER A 214 -13.87 6.34 -4.32
N PRO A 215 -13.97 7.69 -4.46
CA PRO A 215 -13.73 8.37 -5.74
C PRO A 215 -12.37 8.02 -6.36
N PHE A 216 -11.29 8.06 -5.56
CA PHE A 216 -9.94 7.74 -6.04
C PHE A 216 -9.82 6.31 -6.58
N GLN A 217 -10.58 5.35 -6.04
CA GLN A 217 -10.58 3.97 -6.52
C GLN A 217 -11.18 3.87 -7.92
N LYS A 218 -12.34 4.51 -8.12
CA LYS A 218 -13.01 4.55 -9.42
C LYS A 218 -12.17 5.27 -10.47
N GLU A 219 -11.63 6.43 -10.12
CA GLU A 219 -10.80 7.25 -11.00
C GLU A 219 -9.55 6.46 -11.46
N THR A 220 -8.82 5.87 -10.52
CA THR A 220 -7.58 5.15 -10.86
C THR A 220 -7.84 3.86 -11.64
N LEU A 221 -8.92 3.12 -11.37
CA LEU A 221 -9.29 1.95 -12.16
C LEU A 221 -9.68 2.36 -13.60
N THR A 222 -10.37 3.47 -13.76
CA THR A 222 -10.71 4.02 -15.09
C THR A 222 -9.45 4.44 -15.84
N ALA A 223 -8.55 5.19 -15.20
CA ALA A 223 -7.28 5.61 -15.79
C ALA A 223 -6.39 4.43 -16.21
N LEU A 224 -6.47 3.30 -15.49
CA LEU A 224 -5.75 2.07 -15.81
C LEU A 224 -6.49 1.15 -16.79
N VAL A 225 -7.64 1.61 -17.33
CA VAL A 225 -8.48 0.91 -18.32
C VAL A 225 -8.92 -0.48 -17.83
N ILE A 226 -9.23 -0.61 -16.54
CA ILE A 226 -9.77 -1.86 -15.99
C ILE A 226 -11.30 -1.89 -16.22
N PRO A 227 -11.82 -2.86 -17.01
CA PRO A 227 -13.23 -2.89 -17.33
C PRO A 227 -14.11 -3.11 -16.10
N GLN A 228 -15.08 -2.22 -15.88
CA GLN A 228 -15.98 -2.26 -14.74
C GLN A 228 -16.78 -3.57 -14.64
N ASN A 229 -17.19 -4.13 -15.79
CA ASN A 229 -17.93 -5.39 -15.87
C ASN A 229 -17.09 -6.61 -15.52
N LYS A 230 -15.76 -6.51 -15.57
CA LYS A 230 -14.83 -7.55 -15.13
C LYS A 230 -14.46 -7.43 -13.63
N LEU A 231 -14.89 -6.37 -12.93
CA LEU A 231 -14.61 -6.22 -11.51
C LEU A 231 -15.53 -7.12 -10.66
N ILE A 232 -14.95 -7.74 -9.63
CA ILE A 232 -15.67 -8.43 -8.58
C ILE A 232 -15.12 -8.00 -7.22
N GLU A 233 -16.02 -7.67 -6.29
CA GLU A 233 -15.63 -7.15 -4.98
C GLU A 233 -15.64 -8.25 -3.91
N SER A 234 -14.52 -8.42 -3.20
CA SER A 234 -14.43 -9.32 -2.06
C SER A 234 -15.26 -8.85 -0.85
N SER A 235 -15.66 -7.58 -0.83
CA SER A 235 -16.65 -7.05 0.11
C SER A 235 -18.02 -7.74 -0.05
N THR A 236 -18.38 -8.13 -1.27
CA THR A 236 -19.62 -8.86 -1.60
C THR A 236 -19.41 -10.36 -1.57
N TYR A 237 -18.32 -10.84 -2.18
CA TYR A 237 -17.96 -12.25 -2.26
C TYR A 237 -16.66 -12.52 -1.50
N PRO A 238 -16.72 -12.77 -0.18
CA PRO A 238 -15.52 -12.90 0.66
C PRO A 238 -14.77 -14.22 0.50
N HIS A 239 -15.29 -15.19 -0.27
CA HIS A 239 -14.64 -16.44 -0.57
C HIS A 239 -14.89 -16.80 -2.03
N ILE A 240 -13.84 -16.70 -2.84
CA ILE A 240 -13.90 -16.85 -4.28
C ILE A 240 -13.01 -18.00 -4.68
N LYS A 241 -13.46 -18.84 -5.63
CA LYS A 241 -12.70 -19.89 -6.30
C LYS A 241 -12.64 -19.58 -7.80
N ALA A 242 -11.49 -19.82 -8.43
CA ALA A 242 -11.35 -19.72 -9.88
C ALA A 242 -10.66 -20.97 -10.46
N GLU A 243 -10.94 -21.29 -11.72
CA GLU A 243 -10.21 -22.37 -12.41
C GLU A 243 -8.71 -22.06 -12.47
N LYS A 244 -8.37 -20.78 -12.75
CA LYS A 244 -7.01 -20.26 -12.71
C LYS A 244 -7.03 -18.96 -11.89
N LEU A 245 -6.52 -19.03 -10.67
CA LEU A 245 -6.35 -17.84 -9.85
C LEU A 245 -4.95 -17.27 -10.07
N LEU A 246 -4.85 -16.14 -10.78
CA LEU A 246 -3.61 -15.40 -10.95
C LEU A 246 -3.38 -14.51 -9.76
N VAL A 247 -2.23 -14.66 -9.13
CA VAL A 247 -1.89 -13.91 -7.92
C VAL A 247 -0.54 -13.23 -8.09
N PRO A 248 -0.52 -11.94 -8.42
CA PRO A 248 0.68 -11.14 -8.27
C PRO A 248 0.99 -10.95 -6.77
N SER A 249 2.24 -11.06 -6.37
CA SER A 249 2.66 -10.80 -4.99
C SER A 249 2.38 -9.35 -4.59
N LEU A 250 2.46 -9.03 -3.29
CA LEU A 250 2.60 -7.64 -2.89
C LEU A 250 3.93 -7.07 -3.42
N PRO A 251 3.98 -5.77 -3.76
CA PRO A 251 5.22 -5.13 -4.19
C PRO A 251 6.32 -5.20 -3.13
N SER A 252 5.92 -5.15 -1.86
CA SER A 252 6.82 -5.26 -0.71
C SER A 252 6.04 -5.47 0.59
N LEU A 253 6.75 -5.44 1.71
CA LEU A 253 6.11 -5.26 3.02
C LEU A 253 5.46 -3.86 3.08
N PRO A 254 4.22 -3.72 3.58
CA PRO A 254 3.52 -2.46 3.64
C PRO A 254 4.33 -1.33 4.29
N GLY A 255 4.32 -0.17 3.66
CA GLY A 255 5.11 0.99 4.09
C GLY A 255 6.52 1.06 3.51
N ASN A 256 6.92 0.12 2.69
CA ASN A 256 8.25 0.05 2.09
C ASN A 256 8.22 -0.14 0.56
N PRO A 257 7.54 0.74 -0.20
CA PRO A 257 7.44 0.58 -1.65
C PRO A 257 8.84 0.65 -2.30
N PRO A 258 9.16 -0.25 -3.24
CA PRO A 258 10.37 -0.14 -4.06
C PRO A 258 10.25 0.94 -5.14
N SER A 259 11.38 1.32 -5.77
CA SER A 259 11.42 2.39 -6.79
C SER A 259 10.48 2.13 -7.97
N TRP A 260 10.40 0.89 -8.44
CA TRP A 260 9.53 0.54 -9.56
C TRP A 260 8.03 0.83 -9.29
N VAL A 261 7.59 0.82 -8.02
CA VAL A 261 6.24 1.26 -7.62
C VAL A 261 6.07 2.75 -7.88
N CYS A 262 7.08 3.56 -7.53
CA CYS A 262 7.06 5.00 -7.78
C CYS A 262 7.06 5.31 -9.28
N GLU A 263 7.87 4.60 -10.04
CA GLU A 263 7.96 4.71 -11.49
C GLU A 263 6.64 4.33 -12.16
N PHE A 264 6.02 3.21 -11.74
CA PHE A 264 4.68 2.82 -12.19
C PHE A 264 3.67 3.94 -11.94
N LEU A 265 3.58 4.46 -10.70
CA LEU A 265 2.61 5.51 -10.38
C LEU A 265 2.83 6.78 -11.17
N LYS A 266 4.09 7.23 -11.33
CA LYS A 266 4.43 8.39 -12.18
C LYS A 266 4.01 8.16 -13.62
N ARG A 267 4.33 7.02 -14.18
CA ARG A 267 4.00 6.66 -15.58
C ARG A 267 2.48 6.61 -15.81
N GLU A 268 1.73 6.07 -14.84
CA GLU A 268 0.29 5.89 -15.00
C GLU A 268 -0.52 7.16 -14.76
N PHE A 269 -0.07 8.06 -13.89
CA PHE A 269 -0.90 9.19 -13.41
C PHE A 269 -0.33 10.58 -13.72
N LEU A 270 0.93 10.69 -14.17
CA LEU A 270 1.44 11.96 -14.70
C LEU A 270 1.22 12.05 -16.20
N PRO A 271 0.84 13.25 -16.72
CA PRO A 271 0.68 13.47 -18.15
C PRO A 271 1.96 13.25 -18.95
N MET A 272 1.84 12.75 -20.19
CA MET A 272 2.98 12.45 -21.06
C MET A 272 3.90 13.66 -21.32
N ARG A 273 3.35 14.89 -21.41
CA ARG A 273 4.14 16.12 -21.58
C ARG A 273 5.09 16.39 -20.42
N VAL A 274 4.66 16.06 -19.20
CA VAL A 274 5.48 16.21 -17.99
C VAL A 274 6.59 15.16 -17.95
N GLN A 275 6.31 13.95 -18.45
CA GLN A 275 7.30 12.87 -18.55
C GLN A 275 8.38 13.18 -19.58
N ALA A 276 8.02 13.78 -20.71
CA ALA A 276 8.96 14.16 -21.77
C ALA A 276 9.96 15.25 -21.33
N SER A 277 9.54 16.21 -20.51
CA SER A 277 10.44 17.25 -19.98
C SER A 277 11.45 16.71 -18.95
N ALA A 278 11.08 15.67 -18.21
CA ALA A 278 11.98 15.00 -17.26
C ALA A 278 13.02 14.10 -17.97
N SER A 279 12.68 13.53 -19.13
CA SER A 279 13.55 12.62 -19.90
C SER A 279 14.67 13.35 -20.65
N GLN A 280 14.52 14.63 -20.94
CA GLN A 280 15.57 15.40 -21.64
C GLN A 280 16.81 15.67 -20.79
N SER A 281 16.74 15.48 -19.48
CA SER A 281 17.88 15.63 -18.57
C SER A 281 18.65 14.33 -18.28
N SER A 282 18.20 13.16 -18.75
CA SER A 282 18.76 11.85 -18.40
C SER A 282 18.93 10.84 -19.56
N VAL A 283 18.75 11.25 -20.82
CA VAL A 283 18.75 10.34 -21.99
C VAL A 283 20.17 10.06 -22.58
N GLN A 284 21.24 10.26 -21.86
CA GLN A 284 22.58 9.96 -22.42
C GLN A 284 23.21 8.63 -21.97
N GLU A 285 22.57 7.80 -21.14
CA GLU A 285 23.26 6.59 -20.62
C GLU A 285 22.48 5.25 -20.58
N LEU A 286 21.27 5.11 -21.16
CA LEU A 286 20.52 3.83 -21.04
C LEU A 286 19.92 3.27 -22.33
N GLU A 287 20.61 3.37 -23.48
CA GLU A 287 20.12 2.78 -24.75
C GLU A 287 20.65 1.38 -25.11
N GLU A 288 21.39 0.68 -24.29
CA GLU A 288 22.07 -0.56 -24.75
C GLU A 288 21.71 -1.89 -24.08
N ASP A 289 20.75 -2.07 -23.17
CA ASP A 289 20.54 -3.40 -22.56
C ASP A 289 19.09 -3.85 -22.29
N ASN A 290 18.14 -3.74 -23.25
CA ASN A 290 17.01 -4.69 -23.24
C ASN A 290 16.15 -4.71 -24.52
N PRO A 291 16.32 -5.68 -25.45
CA PRO A 291 15.59 -5.74 -26.74
C PRO A 291 14.24 -6.45 -26.68
N THR A 292 13.61 -6.67 -25.51
CA THR A 292 12.35 -7.44 -25.42
C THR A 292 11.18 -6.60 -24.91
N TYR A 293 11.09 -5.35 -25.30
CA TYR A 293 9.85 -4.60 -25.11
C TYR A 293 8.87 -4.95 -26.24
N CYS A 294 7.83 -5.72 -25.93
CA CYS A 294 6.79 -6.15 -26.86
C CYS A 294 6.17 -4.99 -27.65
N LYS A 295 6.47 -4.96 -28.96
CA LYS A 295 5.95 -3.97 -29.93
C LYS A 295 4.45 -4.10 -30.25
N ASN A 296 3.69 -4.99 -29.61
CA ASN A 296 2.34 -5.36 -30.05
C ASN A 296 1.23 -5.29 -29.00
N THR A 297 1.38 -4.59 -27.88
CA THR A 297 0.28 -4.42 -26.94
C THR A 297 -0.25 -2.98 -26.93
N ASN A 298 -1.42 -2.80 -27.56
CA ASN A 298 -2.37 -1.74 -27.28
C ASN A 298 -2.16 -0.33 -27.87
N LYS A 299 -2.05 -0.26 -29.19
CA LYS A 299 -2.18 1.04 -29.88
C LYS A 299 -3.58 1.66 -29.71
N LEU A 300 -4.63 0.84 -29.61
CA LEU A 300 -6.02 1.29 -29.38
C LEU A 300 -6.24 1.76 -27.93
N LEU A 301 -5.73 1.03 -26.94
CA LEU A 301 -5.85 1.41 -25.52
C LEU A 301 -5.01 2.65 -25.17
N MET A 302 -3.97 2.95 -25.94
CA MET A 302 -3.19 4.18 -25.79
C MET A 302 -3.94 5.43 -26.27
N SER A 303 -4.74 5.35 -27.36
CA SER A 303 -5.49 6.49 -27.86
C SER A 303 -6.58 6.94 -26.89
N ASP A 304 -7.38 6.01 -26.39
CA ASP A 304 -8.47 6.29 -25.45
C ASP A 304 -7.95 6.83 -24.11
N ARG A 305 -6.76 6.36 -23.70
CA ARG A 305 -6.06 6.82 -22.52
C ARG A 305 -5.48 8.22 -22.69
N ILE A 306 -4.94 8.54 -23.86
CA ILE A 306 -4.43 9.87 -24.20
C ILE A 306 -5.60 10.87 -24.21
N GLU A 307 -6.73 10.54 -24.83
CA GLU A 307 -7.92 11.39 -24.83
C GLU A 307 -8.48 11.63 -23.42
N ALA A 308 -8.56 10.60 -22.57
CA ALA A 308 -9.02 10.73 -21.18
C ALA A 308 -8.10 11.60 -20.33
N LEU A 309 -6.78 11.47 -20.50
CA LEU A 309 -5.78 12.29 -19.81
C LEU A 309 -5.74 13.73 -20.36
N GLU A 310 -5.86 13.93 -21.67
CA GLU A 310 -5.91 15.25 -22.31
C GLU A 310 -7.19 16.00 -21.99
N ALA A 311 -8.34 15.32 -21.92
CA ALA A 311 -9.60 15.92 -21.48
C ALA A 311 -9.54 16.41 -20.03
N THR A 312 -8.84 15.67 -19.17
CA THR A 312 -8.58 16.07 -17.77
C THR A 312 -7.60 17.25 -17.71
N GLN A 313 -6.61 17.31 -18.62
CA GLN A 313 -5.64 18.41 -18.71
C GLN A 313 -6.23 19.74 -19.21
N ALA A 314 -7.16 19.69 -20.17
CA ALA A 314 -7.77 20.89 -20.72
C ALA A 314 -8.62 21.67 -19.69
N SER A 315 -9.05 21.00 -18.61
CA SER A 315 -9.82 21.60 -17.52
C SER A 315 -8.97 22.13 -16.36
N VAL A 316 -7.66 21.81 -16.31
CA VAL A 316 -6.78 22.12 -15.17
C VAL A 316 -5.84 23.25 -15.53
N ASN A 317 -6.31 24.50 -15.39
CA ASN A 317 -5.45 25.68 -15.36
C ASN A 317 -4.88 25.85 -13.95
N LEU A 318 -4.06 24.88 -13.49
CA LEU A 318 -3.36 24.99 -12.20
C LEU A 318 -2.21 25.99 -12.37
N GLU A 319 -2.32 27.15 -11.71
CA GLU A 319 -1.14 28.00 -11.45
C GLU A 319 -0.04 27.12 -10.86
N ARG A 320 1.18 27.27 -11.35
CA ARG A 320 2.36 26.57 -10.80
C ARG A 320 2.52 26.90 -9.32
N VAL A 321 2.19 25.96 -8.46
CA VAL A 321 2.30 26.12 -6.99
C VAL A 321 3.52 25.36 -6.52
N GLU A 322 4.55 26.10 -6.13
CA GLU A 322 5.85 25.52 -5.74
C GLU A 322 5.93 25.13 -4.26
N ARG A 323 5.11 25.76 -3.40
CA ARG A 323 5.11 25.53 -1.94
C ARG A 323 3.71 25.21 -1.47
N ILE A 324 3.51 24.02 -0.91
CA ILE A 324 2.19 23.56 -0.48
C ILE A 324 2.19 23.11 0.97
N TYR A 325 1.11 23.46 1.67
CA TYR A 325 0.74 22.90 2.96
C TYR A 325 -0.53 22.08 2.79
N ILE A 326 -0.49 20.79 3.17
CA ILE A 326 -1.64 19.89 3.09
C ILE A 326 -2.46 20.04 4.37
N SER A 327 -3.65 20.63 4.26
CA SER A 327 -4.58 20.79 5.39
C SER A 327 -5.28 19.44 5.69
N ARG A 328 -5.41 19.15 6.99
CA ARG A 328 -6.20 18.04 7.52
C ARG A 328 -7.37 18.50 8.39
N ALA A 329 -7.82 19.73 8.24
CA ALA A 329 -8.89 20.32 9.07
C ALA A 329 -10.17 19.44 9.07
N ASN A 330 -10.50 18.80 7.95
CA ASN A 330 -11.68 17.93 7.82
C ASN A 330 -11.42 16.44 8.15
N ALA A 331 -10.19 16.07 8.53
CA ALA A 331 -9.90 14.71 8.93
C ALA A 331 -10.48 14.39 10.30
N SER A 332 -10.86 13.13 10.53
CA SER A 332 -11.40 12.67 11.81
C SER A 332 -10.33 12.50 12.90
N TYR A 333 -9.04 12.54 12.53
CA TYR A 333 -7.89 12.35 13.43
C TYR A 333 -6.59 12.88 12.80
N ARG A 334 -5.56 13.09 13.62
CA ARG A 334 -4.25 13.69 13.24
C ARG A 334 -4.43 15.05 12.56
N ARG A 335 -5.33 15.85 13.10
CA ARG A 335 -5.49 17.26 12.73
C ARG A 335 -4.37 18.06 13.40
N THR A 336 -3.98 19.14 12.78
CA THR A 336 -3.08 20.10 13.42
C THR A 336 -3.92 21.05 14.27
N LEU A 337 -3.72 21.06 15.60
CA LEU A 337 -4.55 21.84 16.54
C LEU A 337 -4.40 23.34 16.35
N ASN A 338 -3.20 23.80 16.03
CA ASN A 338 -2.88 25.21 15.75
C ASN A 338 -2.65 25.47 14.25
N GLU A 339 -3.45 24.84 13.38
CA GLU A 339 -3.30 24.95 11.92
C GLU A 339 -3.37 26.40 11.43
N GLY A 340 -4.20 27.23 12.07
CA GLY A 340 -4.31 28.66 11.74
C GLY A 340 -3.00 29.44 11.92
N GLU A 341 -2.27 29.18 13.02
CA GLU A 341 -0.98 29.81 13.30
C GLU A 341 0.09 29.32 12.31
N ILE A 342 0.16 28.01 12.07
CA ILE A 342 1.07 27.39 11.09
C ILE A 342 0.84 27.97 9.70
N THR A 343 -0.40 27.99 9.25
CA THR A 343 -0.74 28.51 7.91
C THR A 343 -0.49 30.02 7.80
N GLY A 344 -0.57 30.79 8.91
CA GLY A 344 -0.14 32.19 8.97
C GLY A 344 1.34 32.31 8.60
N VAL A 345 2.21 31.63 9.32
CA VAL A 345 3.67 31.62 9.06
C VAL A 345 3.99 31.12 7.65
N LEU A 346 3.37 30.04 7.22
CA LEU A 346 3.65 29.44 5.91
C LEU A 346 3.20 30.33 4.75
N LYS A 347 2.09 31.08 4.89
CA LYS A 347 1.63 32.03 3.86
C LYS A 347 2.62 33.15 3.61
N GLU A 348 3.26 33.66 4.66
CA GLU A 348 4.31 34.69 4.54
C GLU A 348 5.52 34.17 3.74
N LEU A 349 5.73 32.85 3.73
CA LEU A 349 6.75 32.14 2.95
C LEU A 349 6.26 31.66 1.57
N GLY A 350 5.08 32.10 1.12
CA GLY A 350 4.52 31.78 -0.19
C GLY A 350 3.86 30.39 -0.30
N PHE A 351 3.54 29.73 0.82
CA PHE A 351 2.83 28.47 0.78
C PHE A 351 1.35 28.64 0.47
N LYS A 352 0.84 27.77 -0.40
CA LYS A 352 -0.59 27.58 -0.65
C LYS A 352 -1.12 26.45 0.23
N VAL A 353 -2.21 26.73 0.95
CA VAL A 353 -2.94 25.72 1.73
C VAL A 353 -3.83 24.93 0.79
N VAL A 354 -3.66 23.62 0.73
CA VAL A 354 -4.40 22.73 -0.20
C VAL A 354 -5.20 21.70 0.56
N ARG A 355 -6.35 21.35 -0.02
CA ARG A 355 -7.28 20.32 0.44
C ARG A 355 -7.41 19.25 -0.62
N LEU A 356 -6.70 18.14 -0.44
CA LEU A 356 -6.62 17.05 -1.41
C LEU A 356 -7.94 16.27 -1.56
N ASP A 357 -8.81 16.31 -0.54
CA ASP A 357 -10.14 15.70 -0.57
C ASP A 357 -11.10 16.34 -1.59
N LEU A 358 -10.77 17.52 -2.11
CA LEU A 358 -11.51 18.25 -3.15
C LEU A 358 -10.92 18.09 -4.55
N MET A 359 -9.86 17.32 -4.71
CA MET A 359 -9.08 17.18 -5.95
C MET A 359 -9.13 15.74 -6.45
N THR A 360 -9.18 15.60 -7.77
CA THR A 360 -8.96 14.32 -8.44
C THR A 360 -7.53 13.84 -8.26
N VAL A 361 -7.28 12.55 -8.47
CA VAL A 361 -5.91 11.97 -8.39
C VAL A 361 -4.99 12.62 -9.42
N ALA A 362 -5.49 12.90 -10.62
CA ALA A 362 -4.74 13.58 -11.67
C ALA A 362 -4.34 15.02 -11.28
N GLU A 363 -5.25 15.80 -10.69
CA GLU A 363 -4.95 17.13 -10.16
C GLU A 363 -3.93 17.08 -9.02
N GLN A 364 -4.08 16.12 -8.11
CA GLN A 364 -3.10 15.90 -7.03
C GLN A 364 -1.72 15.55 -7.61
N ALA A 365 -1.64 14.66 -8.59
CA ALA A 365 -0.37 14.28 -9.22
C ALA A 365 0.34 15.48 -9.86
N LEU A 366 -0.39 16.31 -10.59
CA LEU A 366 0.15 17.54 -11.20
C LEU A 366 0.61 18.55 -10.16
N LEU A 367 -0.18 18.77 -9.10
CA LEU A 367 0.16 19.68 -8.01
C LEU A 367 1.49 19.29 -7.36
N PHE A 368 1.64 18.01 -6.99
CA PHE A 368 2.85 17.52 -6.35
C PHE A 368 4.05 17.48 -7.30
N ASN A 369 3.81 17.27 -8.59
CA ASN A 369 4.89 17.31 -9.58
C ASN A 369 5.52 18.69 -9.72
N CYS A 370 4.74 19.77 -9.51
CA CYS A 370 5.20 21.15 -9.53
C CYS A 370 5.76 21.63 -8.19
N ALA A 371 5.50 20.90 -7.09
CA ALA A 371 5.89 21.34 -5.77
C ALA A 371 7.40 21.21 -5.54
N GLU A 372 8.02 22.25 -5.00
CA GLU A 372 9.40 22.28 -4.52
C GLU A 372 9.48 22.03 -3.01
N VAL A 373 8.42 22.41 -2.28
CA VAL A 373 8.33 22.22 -0.82
C VAL A 373 6.93 21.75 -0.44
N VAL A 374 6.88 20.65 0.32
CA VAL A 374 5.64 20.08 0.87
C VAL A 374 5.72 20.05 2.37
N VAL A 375 4.80 20.72 3.07
CA VAL A 375 4.61 20.62 4.52
C VAL A 375 3.28 19.94 4.80
N ALA A 376 3.26 18.91 5.63
CA ALA A 376 2.02 18.18 5.91
C ALA A 376 2.03 17.47 7.27
N PRO A 377 0.89 17.41 7.97
CA PRO A 377 0.68 16.44 9.04
C PRO A 377 0.64 15.02 8.47
N HIS A 378 1.15 14.04 9.23
CA HIS A 378 1.16 12.63 8.84
C HIS A 378 -0.22 12.14 8.40
N GLY A 379 -0.34 11.70 7.15
CA GLY A 379 -1.60 11.27 6.59
C GLY A 379 -1.54 10.82 5.14
N ALA A 380 -2.59 10.14 4.67
CA ALA A 380 -2.64 9.49 3.36
C ALA A 380 -2.39 10.45 2.17
N GLY A 381 -2.63 11.75 2.32
CA GLY A 381 -2.31 12.75 1.30
C GLY A 381 -0.82 12.83 0.97
N LEU A 382 0.07 12.50 1.92
CA LEU A 382 1.51 12.41 1.66
C LEU A 382 1.90 11.28 0.72
N THR A 383 1.01 10.35 0.36
CA THR A 383 1.27 9.36 -0.70
C THR A 383 1.65 10.05 -2.02
N ASN A 384 1.10 11.23 -2.27
CA ASN A 384 1.31 11.98 -3.50
C ASN A 384 2.74 12.54 -3.65
N ILE A 385 3.59 12.50 -2.60
CA ILE A 385 5.02 12.82 -2.78
C ILE A 385 5.70 11.90 -3.79
N VAL A 386 5.09 10.77 -4.12
CA VAL A 386 5.54 9.91 -5.22
C VAL A 386 5.62 10.66 -6.56
N PHE A 387 4.79 11.68 -6.76
CA PHE A 387 4.75 12.49 -7.98
C PHE A 387 5.75 13.64 -7.99
N CYS A 388 6.35 13.97 -6.86
CA CYS A 388 7.34 15.05 -6.75
C CYS A 388 8.58 14.77 -7.60
N GLN A 389 9.29 15.85 -7.93
CA GLN A 389 10.60 15.79 -8.57
C GLN A 389 11.69 15.48 -7.52
N PRO A 390 12.79 14.80 -7.89
CA PRO A 390 13.95 14.64 -7.01
C PRO A 390 14.42 15.98 -6.45
N GLY A 391 14.83 16.01 -5.18
CA GLY A 391 15.24 17.23 -4.47
C GLY A 391 14.09 18.07 -3.90
N THR A 392 12.81 17.72 -4.16
CA THR A 392 11.68 18.35 -3.46
C THR A 392 11.81 18.13 -1.95
N LYS A 393 11.61 19.19 -1.18
CA LYS A 393 11.69 19.16 0.29
C LYS A 393 10.36 18.76 0.89
N VAL A 394 10.36 17.74 1.74
CA VAL A 394 9.16 17.27 2.44
C VAL A 394 9.36 17.42 3.94
N ILE A 395 8.51 18.20 4.60
CA ILE A 395 8.49 18.35 6.05
C ILE A 395 7.23 17.70 6.61
N GLU A 396 7.39 16.58 7.28
CA GLU A 396 6.27 15.82 7.86
C GLU A 396 6.09 16.13 9.34
N LEU A 397 4.85 16.41 9.74
CA LEU A 397 4.49 16.75 11.12
C LEU A 397 3.87 15.53 11.80
N PHE A 398 4.43 15.11 12.95
CA PHE A 398 3.96 13.95 13.71
C PHE A 398 3.40 14.35 15.09
N SER A 399 2.41 13.59 15.55
CA SER A 399 2.18 13.48 16.99
C SER A 399 3.39 12.76 17.62
N PRO A 400 3.87 13.18 18.80
CA PRO A 400 4.98 12.54 19.47
C PRO A 400 4.67 11.08 19.89
N GLN A 401 3.40 10.68 19.92
CA GLN A 401 2.96 9.34 20.30
C GLN A 401 2.66 8.43 19.10
N TYR A 402 2.76 8.96 17.87
CA TYR A 402 2.54 8.20 16.65
C TYR A 402 3.49 8.65 15.52
N VAL A 403 4.57 7.94 15.35
CA VAL A 403 5.50 8.09 14.23
C VAL A 403 5.39 6.87 13.32
N ASN A 404 5.23 7.08 12.01
CA ASN A 404 5.24 6.04 10.99
C ASN A 404 6.09 6.51 9.81
N VAL A 405 7.10 5.74 9.46
CA VAL A 405 8.16 6.13 8.54
C VAL A 405 7.87 5.82 7.06
N CYS A 406 6.62 5.47 6.72
CA CYS A 406 6.27 5.07 5.36
C CYS A 406 6.50 6.16 4.30
N TYR A 407 6.28 7.44 4.64
CA TYR A 407 6.52 8.55 3.70
C TYR A 407 8.00 8.91 3.59
N TRP A 408 8.79 8.74 4.66
CA TRP A 408 10.24 8.81 4.54
C TRP A 408 10.79 7.68 3.66
N SER A 409 10.24 6.45 3.80
CA SER A 409 10.57 5.35 2.89
C SER A 409 10.26 5.71 1.45
N LEU A 410 9.07 6.26 1.19
CA LEU A 410 8.64 6.70 -0.14
C LEU A 410 9.52 7.85 -0.66
N ALA A 411 9.83 8.83 0.17
CA ALA A 411 10.69 9.96 -0.17
C ALA A 411 12.08 9.50 -0.64
N ASN A 412 12.67 8.50 0.02
CA ASN A 412 13.94 7.92 -0.39
C ASN A 412 13.89 7.25 -1.77
N GLN A 413 12.75 6.63 -2.16
CA GLN A 413 12.62 6.00 -3.47
C GLN A 413 12.49 7.03 -4.60
N VAL A 414 12.02 8.22 -4.29
CA VAL A 414 11.84 9.32 -5.24
C VAL A 414 13.06 10.26 -5.29
N GLY A 415 13.95 10.17 -4.29
CA GLY A 415 15.10 11.08 -4.17
C GLY A 415 14.73 12.46 -3.59
N LEU A 416 13.82 12.49 -2.61
CA LEU A 416 13.36 13.71 -1.95
C LEU A 416 14.18 14.02 -0.70
N ASP A 417 14.30 15.31 -0.38
CA ASP A 417 14.90 15.78 0.86
C ASP A 417 13.84 15.75 1.97
N TYR A 418 13.95 14.78 2.86
CA TYR A 418 12.92 14.53 3.85
C TYR A 418 13.32 15.03 5.25
N TYR A 419 12.41 15.78 5.88
CA TYR A 419 12.50 16.34 7.22
C TYR A 419 11.26 15.94 8.03
N TYR A 420 11.39 15.94 9.37
CA TYR A 420 10.24 15.74 10.23
C TYR A 420 10.30 16.59 11.49
N ILE A 421 9.12 16.87 12.05
CA ILE A 421 8.92 17.55 13.33
C ILE A 421 8.05 16.66 14.21
N LEU A 422 8.48 16.47 15.47
CA LEU A 422 7.65 15.85 16.50
C LEU A 422 6.90 16.94 17.25
N GLY A 423 5.58 16.95 17.15
CA GLY A 423 4.74 17.90 17.85
C GLY A 423 4.91 17.88 19.38
N GLU A 424 4.34 18.87 20.02
CA GLU A 424 4.35 18.99 21.47
C GLU A 424 3.52 17.91 22.15
N GLY A 425 3.93 17.50 23.33
CA GLY A 425 3.23 16.50 24.13
C GLY A 425 4.14 15.44 24.74
N ARG A 426 3.53 14.46 25.37
CA ARG A 426 4.26 13.39 26.03
C ARG A 426 4.88 12.44 25.00
N LYS A 427 6.20 12.37 24.96
CA LYS A 427 6.94 11.38 24.16
C LYS A 427 6.92 10.02 24.89
N PRO A 428 6.63 8.91 24.20
CA PRO A 428 6.81 7.57 24.79
C PRO A 428 8.30 7.30 25.05
N PRO A 429 8.63 6.35 25.95
CA PRO A 429 10.01 5.87 26.10
C PRO A 429 10.58 5.38 24.77
N GLU A 430 11.90 5.50 24.58
CA GLU A 430 12.59 4.99 23.40
C GLU A 430 12.29 3.50 23.19
N GLY A 431 12.02 3.09 21.96
CA GLY A 431 11.65 1.70 21.61
C GLY A 431 10.20 1.32 21.90
N VAL A 432 9.39 2.19 22.53
CA VAL A 432 7.98 1.92 22.81
C VAL A 432 7.07 2.55 21.78
N ASP A 433 6.30 1.73 21.09
CA ASP A 433 5.22 2.18 20.21
C ASP A 433 3.86 2.02 20.88
N LEU A 434 3.21 3.13 21.18
CA LEU A 434 1.88 3.14 21.81
C LEU A 434 0.75 2.88 20.80
N HIS A 435 1.04 2.92 19.49
CA HIS A 435 0.08 2.80 18.40
C HIS A 435 -1.15 3.73 18.52
N LEU A 436 -0.93 4.95 19.04
CA LEU A 436 -1.97 5.95 19.20
C LEU A 436 -2.22 6.68 17.87
N VAL A 437 -2.72 5.94 16.90
CA VAL A 437 -2.88 6.37 15.49
C VAL A 437 -3.83 7.57 15.30
N GLY A 438 -4.63 7.91 16.30
CA GLY A 438 -5.68 8.93 16.19
C GLY A 438 -5.36 10.26 16.88
N GLU A 439 -4.16 10.46 17.42
CA GLU A 439 -3.83 11.65 18.19
C GLU A 439 -3.61 12.86 17.28
N ASP A 440 -4.24 13.99 17.64
CA ASP A 440 -4.06 15.28 16.97
C ASP A 440 -2.66 15.87 17.29
N ILE A 441 -2.19 16.82 16.49
CA ILE A 441 -0.81 17.30 16.44
C ILE A 441 -0.80 18.79 16.86
N LEU A 442 0.04 19.15 17.83
CA LEU A 442 0.33 20.53 18.19
C LEU A 442 1.78 20.83 17.84
N ILE A 443 2.03 21.84 16.99
CA ILE A 443 3.36 22.17 16.50
C ILE A 443 3.88 23.45 17.13
N ASN A 444 5.10 23.40 17.61
CA ASN A 444 5.84 24.60 18.01
C ASN A 444 6.27 25.41 16.77
N LEU A 445 5.92 26.70 16.73
CA LEU A 445 6.16 27.54 15.55
C LEU A 445 7.66 27.88 15.37
N ASP A 446 8.42 28.00 16.46
CA ASP A 446 9.87 28.19 16.38
C ASP A 446 10.56 26.98 15.82
N GLU A 447 10.12 25.77 16.22
CA GLU A 447 10.62 24.49 15.67
C GLU A 447 10.29 24.35 14.17
N LEU A 448 9.08 24.73 13.76
CA LEU A 448 8.68 24.80 12.36
C LEU A 448 9.60 25.75 11.58
N SER A 449 9.77 26.98 12.05
CA SER A 449 10.59 28.01 11.39
C SER A 449 12.06 27.56 11.28
N ASN A 450 12.61 26.97 12.34
CA ASN A 450 13.99 26.48 12.34
C ASN A 450 14.15 25.24 11.44
N THR A 451 13.14 24.38 11.34
CA THR A 451 13.18 23.23 10.41
C THR A 451 13.10 23.69 8.94
N LEU A 452 12.29 24.71 8.65
CA LEU A 452 12.24 25.33 7.32
C LEU A 452 13.60 25.96 6.93
N LYS A 453 14.29 26.62 7.88
CA LYS A 453 15.67 27.11 7.67
C LYS A 453 16.65 25.95 7.43
N LEU A 454 16.57 24.88 8.23
CA LEU A 454 17.39 23.69 8.06
C LEU A 454 17.19 23.07 6.67
N ALA A 455 15.97 23.12 6.15
CA ALA A 455 15.63 22.65 4.81
C ALA A 455 15.99 23.65 3.70
N GLY A 456 16.53 24.84 4.04
CA GLY A 456 16.86 25.89 3.07
C GLY A 456 15.63 26.48 2.36
N VAL A 457 14.52 26.60 3.05
CA VAL A 457 13.27 27.17 2.51
C VAL A 457 13.17 28.67 2.77
N CYS A 458 13.81 29.16 3.82
CA CYS A 458 13.88 30.57 4.22
C CYS A 458 15.26 30.92 4.81
#